data_a5ae5e2173a9f4ede0234338c9eb543f
#
_entry.id   a5ae5e2173a9f4ede0234338c9eb543f
#
_cell.length_a   1.000
_cell.length_b   1.000
_cell.length_c   1.000
_cell.angle_alpha   90.00
_cell.angle_beta   90.00
_cell.angle_gamma   90.00
#
_symmetry.space_group_name_H-M   'P 1'
#
loop_
_entity.id
_entity.type
_entity.pdbx_description
1 polymer ?
#
loop_
_entity_poly.entity_id
_entity_poly.type
_entity_poly.pdbx_seq_one_letter_code
_entity_poly.pdbx_strand_id
1 'polypeptide(L)'
;MFLLKRQPISNKLSKGLANLLKEGITVNEQCVFFKRFYVNNPHITLDMFDDMPAYECFLNNVHIEDFCRKDILSNAFIFADRLGNILKEMKCEYEIILTIDRESCVLTFHSLHESEADWMDLSKIDDYKCGIALFRSQG
;
A
#
# COMPACT_ATOMS: atom_id res chain seq x y z
N MET A 1 2.73 -12.90 16.95
CA MET A 1 2.04 -13.62 15.93
C MET A 1 0.89 -14.42 16.37
N PHE A 2 1.11 -15.36 17.27
CA PHE A 2 -0.02 -16.18 17.69
C PHE A 2 -1.08 -15.37 18.42
N LEU A 3 -0.75 -14.20 18.95
CA LEU A 3 -1.74 -13.33 19.58
C LEU A 3 -2.79 -12.86 18.60
N LEU A 4 -2.40 -12.60 17.36
CA LEU A 4 -3.34 -12.20 16.34
C LEU A 4 -4.33 -13.30 16.04
N LYS A 5 -3.90 -14.55 16.13
CA LYS A 5 -4.78 -15.68 15.90
C LYS A 5 -5.86 -15.81 16.95
N ARG A 6 -5.61 -15.27 18.14
CA ARG A 6 -6.55 -15.37 19.25
C ARG A 6 -7.55 -14.24 19.31
N GLN A 7 -7.39 -13.26 18.46
CA GLN A 7 -8.27 -12.10 18.44
C GLN A 7 -9.15 -12.16 17.21
N PRO A 8 -10.40 -12.62 17.36
CA PRO A 8 -11.28 -12.79 16.20
C PRO A 8 -11.50 -11.52 15.41
N ILE A 9 -11.58 -10.38 16.10
CA ILE A 9 -11.81 -9.11 15.40
C ILE A 9 -10.62 -8.68 14.57
N SER A 10 -9.41 -9.10 14.91
CA SER A 10 -8.23 -8.74 14.15
C SER A 10 -8.16 -9.44 12.79
N ASN A 11 -9.06 -10.41 12.55
CA ASN A 11 -9.15 -11.09 11.28
C ASN A 11 -10.14 -10.43 10.34
N LYS A 12 -10.82 -9.40 10.80
CA LYS A 12 -11.80 -8.70 9.99
C LYS A 12 -11.26 -7.40 9.45
N LEU A 13 -11.31 -7.27 8.15
CA LEU A 13 -10.98 -6.02 7.49
C LEU A 13 -12.19 -5.08 7.55
N SER A 14 -11.95 -3.79 7.80
CA SER A 14 -13.04 -2.83 7.80
C SER A 14 -13.74 -2.81 6.45
N LYS A 15 -15.01 -2.42 6.47
CA LYS A 15 -15.82 -2.37 5.26
C LYS A 15 -15.23 -1.39 4.24
N GLY A 16 -14.73 -0.24 4.73
CA GLY A 16 -14.15 0.76 3.85
C GLY A 16 -12.95 0.25 3.09
N LEU A 17 -12.04 -0.43 3.81
CA LEU A 17 -10.84 -0.99 3.17
C LEU A 17 -11.20 -2.14 2.26
N ALA A 18 -12.15 -2.98 2.68
CA ALA A 18 -12.60 -4.08 1.83
C ALA A 18 -13.19 -3.56 0.52
N ASN A 19 -13.96 -2.47 0.60
CA ASN A 19 -14.54 -1.86 -0.61
C ASN A 19 -13.47 -1.30 -1.54
N LEU A 20 -12.43 -0.70 -0.99
CA LEU A 20 -11.33 -0.18 -1.80
C LEU A 20 -10.68 -1.32 -2.61
N LEU A 21 -10.43 -2.45 -1.97
CA LEU A 21 -9.87 -3.61 -2.66
C LEU A 21 -10.84 -4.18 -3.68
N LYS A 22 -12.13 -4.21 -3.34
CA LYS A 22 -13.15 -4.75 -4.22
C LYS A 22 -13.31 -3.94 -5.49
N GLU A 23 -13.11 -2.64 -5.43
CA GLU A 23 -13.15 -1.77 -6.60
C GLU A 23 -12.01 -2.06 -7.56
N GLY A 24 -10.94 -2.63 -7.04
CA GLY A 24 -9.92 -3.21 -7.89
C GLY A 24 -8.69 -2.37 -8.11
N ILE A 25 -7.81 -2.96 -8.87
CA ILE A 25 -6.51 -2.41 -9.24
C ILE A 25 -6.53 -2.19 -10.75
N THR A 26 -5.96 -1.09 -11.19
CA THR A 26 -5.87 -0.79 -12.62
C THR A 26 -4.41 -0.60 -13.02
N VAL A 27 -4.12 -0.87 -14.27
CA VAL A 27 -2.76 -0.72 -14.82
C VAL A 27 -2.82 0.26 -15.98
N ASN A 28 -1.91 1.21 -15.99
CA ASN A 28 -1.80 2.16 -17.08
C ASN A 28 -0.33 2.50 -17.32
N GLU A 29 0.13 2.27 -18.53
CA GLU A 29 1.50 2.58 -18.93
C GLU A 29 2.54 1.97 -17.98
N GLN A 30 2.31 0.70 -17.59
CA GLN A 30 3.17 -0.07 -16.70
C GLN A 30 3.10 0.35 -15.23
N CYS A 31 2.26 1.34 -14.91
CA CYS A 31 2.04 1.74 -13.53
C CYS A 31 0.76 1.09 -13.00
N VAL A 32 0.75 0.80 -11.70
CA VAL A 32 -0.31 0.05 -11.05
C VAL A 32 -0.92 0.90 -9.95
N PHE A 33 -2.26 0.99 -9.93
CA PHE A 33 -2.97 1.87 -9.00
C PHE A 33 -4.20 1.23 -8.41
N PHE A 34 -4.59 1.68 -7.21
CA PHE A 34 -5.97 1.48 -6.77
C PHE A 34 -6.87 2.18 -7.76
N LYS A 35 -7.81 1.46 -8.32
CA LYS A 35 -8.68 2.00 -9.36
C LYS A 35 -9.38 3.27 -8.92
N ARG A 36 -9.89 3.29 -7.68
CA ARG A 36 -10.60 4.47 -7.15
C ARG A 36 -9.74 5.73 -7.26
N PHE A 37 -8.50 5.64 -6.81
CA PHE A 37 -7.64 6.82 -6.76
C PHE A 37 -7.19 7.25 -8.15
N TYR A 38 -6.96 6.30 -9.02
CA TYR A 38 -6.57 6.62 -10.39
C TYR A 38 -7.71 7.33 -11.12
N VAL A 39 -8.92 6.81 -11.01
CA VAL A 39 -10.09 7.36 -11.70
C VAL A 39 -10.43 8.75 -11.17
N ASN A 40 -10.27 8.96 -9.86
CA ASN A 40 -10.62 10.23 -9.23
C ASN A 40 -9.59 11.33 -9.41
N ASN A 41 -8.43 11.02 -9.99
CA ASN A 41 -7.35 11.98 -10.16
C ASN A 41 -6.82 12.00 -11.60
N PRO A 42 -7.71 12.27 -12.59
CA PRO A 42 -7.28 12.20 -13.99
C PRO A 42 -6.27 13.28 -14.38
N HIS A 43 -6.17 14.33 -13.58
CA HIS A 43 -5.24 15.43 -13.84
C HIS A 43 -3.83 15.15 -13.34
N ILE A 44 -3.65 14.08 -12.58
CA ILE A 44 -2.32 13.68 -12.10
C ILE A 44 -1.72 12.73 -13.10
N THR A 45 -0.56 13.06 -13.64
CA THR A 45 0.07 12.30 -14.71
C THR A 45 1.54 12.02 -14.42
N LEU A 46 2.09 11.03 -15.10
CA LEU A 46 3.46 10.56 -14.88
C LEU A 46 4.50 11.67 -15.03
N ASP A 47 4.28 12.57 -15.98
CA ASP A 47 5.25 13.64 -16.25
C ASP A 47 5.39 14.65 -15.12
N MET A 48 4.52 14.57 -14.11
CA MET A 48 4.64 15.41 -12.91
C MET A 48 5.63 14.84 -11.90
N PHE A 49 6.17 13.67 -12.15
CA PHE A 49 7.02 12.95 -11.19
C PHE A 49 8.35 12.57 -11.82
N ASP A 50 9.35 12.34 -10.96
CA ASP A 50 10.68 11.97 -11.42
C ASP A 50 10.74 10.55 -11.98
N ASP A 51 9.90 9.66 -11.45
CA ASP A 51 9.88 8.28 -11.91
C ASP A 51 8.53 7.62 -11.64
N MET A 52 8.36 6.41 -12.15
CA MET A 52 7.12 5.67 -12.01
C MET A 52 6.77 5.34 -10.55
N PRO A 53 7.72 4.87 -9.73
CA PRO A 53 7.38 4.60 -8.33
C PRO A 53 6.86 5.82 -7.58
N ALA A 54 7.41 7.00 -7.84
CA ALA A 54 6.94 8.22 -7.20
C ALA A 54 5.49 8.52 -7.59
N TYR A 55 5.17 8.36 -8.85
CA TYR A 55 3.82 8.54 -9.35
C TYR A 55 2.85 7.54 -8.71
N GLU A 56 3.24 6.27 -8.72
CA GLU A 56 2.41 5.22 -8.12
C GLU A 56 2.17 5.48 -6.64
N CYS A 57 3.21 5.78 -5.89
CA CYS A 57 3.07 6.01 -4.44
C CYS A 57 2.25 7.25 -4.12
N PHE A 58 2.29 8.27 -4.97
CA PHE A 58 1.49 9.45 -4.75
C PHE A 58 0.00 9.13 -4.81
N LEU A 59 -0.42 8.38 -5.82
CA LEU A 59 -1.82 8.00 -5.97
C LEU A 59 -2.22 6.87 -5.04
N ASN A 60 -1.32 5.93 -4.77
CA ASN A 60 -1.60 4.77 -3.93
C ASN A 60 -1.36 5.06 -2.45
N ASN A 61 -1.86 6.18 -2.00
CA ASN A 61 -1.65 6.64 -0.62
C ASN A 61 -2.93 6.45 0.17
N VAL A 62 -2.91 5.49 1.10
CA VAL A 62 -4.08 5.14 1.89
C VAL A 62 -3.83 5.46 3.36
N HIS A 63 -4.59 6.40 3.89
CA HIS A 63 -4.60 6.67 5.31
C HIS A 63 -5.55 5.70 5.97
N ILE A 64 -5.00 4.66 6.60
CA ILE A 64 -5.80 3.57 7.14
C ILE A 64 -6.83 4.09 8.16
N GLU A 65 -6.45 5.09 8.95
CA GLU A 65 -7.35 5.64 9.96
C GLU A 65 -8.60 6.30 9.36
N ASP A 66 -8.57 6.65 8.08
CA ASP A 66 -9.73 7.22 7.41
C ASP A 66 -10.75 6.15 7.02
N PHE A 67 -10.36 4.88 7.08
CA PHE A 67 -11.19 3.77 6.63
C PHE A 67 -11.64 2.87 7.77
N CYS A 68 -11.13 3.07 8.97
CA CYS A 68 -11.54 2.28 10.12
C CYS A 68 -11.36 3.11 11.39
N ARG A 69 -12.22 2.85 12.39
CA ARG A 69 -12.20 3.63 13.63
C ARG A 69 -11.40 2.97 14.73
N LYS A 70 -11.22 1.66 14.66
CA LYS A 70 -10.49 0.91 15.67
C LYS A 70 -9.70 -0.19 15.01
N ASP A 71 -8.78 -0.77 15.76
CA ASP A 71 -7.93 -1.86 15.27
C ASP A 71 -7.18 -1.42 14.00
N ILE A 72 -6.68 -0.19 14.02
CA ILE A 72 -6.04 0.41 12.86
C ILE A 72 -4.86 -0.42 12.38
N LEU A 73 -3.99 -0.82 13.31
CA LEU A 73 -2.80 -1.59 12.95
C LEU A 73 -3.17 -2.97 12.39
N SER A 74 -4.10 -3.66 13.04
CA SER A 74 -4.61 -4.94 12.54
C SER A 74 -5.16 -4.80 11.13
N ASN A 75 -5.99 -3.78 10.93
CA ASN A 75 -6.56 -3.52 9.62
C ASN A 75 -5.48 -3.24 8.58
N ALA A 76 -4.45 -2.49 8.96
CA ALA A 76 -3.36 -2.17 8.05
C ALA A 76 -2.64 -3.42 7.57
N PHE A 77 -2.33 -4.34 8.49
CA PHE A 77 -1.63 -5.57 8.12
C PHE A 77 -2.49 -6.52 7.30
N ILE A 78 -3.77 -6.63 7.65
CA ILE A 78 -4.70 -7.46 6.86
C ILE A 78 -4.86 -6.89 5.47
N PHE A 79 -5.01 -5.58 5.37
CA PHE A 79 -5.15 -4.90 4.10
C PHE A 79 -3.91 -5.11 3.23
N ALA A 80 -2.72 -4.94 3.81
CA ALA A 80 -1.46 -5.15 3.09
C ALA A 80 -1.35 -6.58 2.58
N ASP A 81 -1.72 -7.56 3.42
CA ASP A 81 -1.68 -8.96 3.03
C ASP A 81 -2.61 -9.25 1.85
N ARG A 82 -3.83 -8.76 1.91
CA ARG A 82 -4.81 -8.98 0.84
C ARG A 82 -4.41 -8.26 -0.44
N LEU A 83 -3.90 -7.04 -0.31
CA LEU A 83 -3.39 -6.31 -1.47
C LEU A 83 -2.24 -7.08 -2.12
N GLY A 84 -1.31 -7.59 -1.31
CA GLY A 84 -0.21 -8.38 -1.83
C GLY A 84 -0.68 -9.60 -2.60
N ASN A 85 -1.72 -10.26 -2.09
CA ASN A 85 -2.26 -11.43 -2.77
C ASN A 85 -2.89 -11.05 -4.12
N ILE A 86 -3.58 -9.92 -4.18
CA ILE A 86 -4.15 -9.44 -5.44
C ILE A 86 -3.05 -9.14 -6.45
N LEU A 87 -2.01 -8.44 -6.02
CA LEU A 87 -0.90 -8.09 -6.90
C LEU A 87 -0.16 -9.33 -7.38
N LYS A 88 -0.02 -10.31 -6.50
CA LYS A 88 0.61 -11.58 -6.87
C LYS A 88 -0.21 -12.32 -7.93
N GLU A 89 -1.52 -12.33 -7.80
CA GLU A 89 -2.39 -12.95 -8.79
C GLU A 89 -2.30 -12.25 -10.13
N MET A 90 -2.07 -10.95 -10.12
CA MET A 90 -1.86 -10.17 -11.34
C MET A 90 -0.45 -10.36 -11.92
N LYS A 91 0.39 -11.15 -11.25
CA LYS A 91 1.79 -11.37 -11.62
C LYS A 91 2.58 -10.07 -11.61
N CYS A 92 2.22 -9.20 -10.70
CA CYS A 92 2.87 -7.91 -10.52
C CYS A 92 3.86 -7.99 -9.35
N GLU A 93 5.11 -7.67 -9.60
CA GLU A 93 6.08 -7.54 -8.53
C GLU A 93 5.88 -6.17 -7.88
N TYR A 94 5.95 -6.13 -6.54
CA TYR A 94 5.52 -4.95 -5.80
C TYR A 94 6.30 -4.75 -4.53
N GLU A 95 6.20 -3.54 -4.02
CA GLU A 95 6.61 -3.21 -2.67
C GLU A 95 5.49 -2.42 -2.01
N ILE A 96 5.07 -2.86 -0.83
CA ILE A 96 4.06 -2.19 -0.02
C ILE A 96 4.75 -1.62 1.19
N ILE A 97 4.50 -0.35 1.49
CA ILE A 97 5.13 0.37 2.58
C ILE A 97 4.07 0.84 3.55
N LEU A 98 4.19 0.40 4.81
CA LEU A 98 3.34 0.91 5.89
C LEU A 98 4.18 1.84 6.75
N THR A 99 3.71 3.06 6.91
CA THR A 99 4.34 4.03 7.80
C THR A 99 3.43 4.20 9.00
N ILE A 100 3.92 3.84 10.17
CA ILE A 100 3.13 3.78 11.40
C ILE A 100 3.58 4.86 12.37
N ASP A 101 2.64 5.72 12.76
CA ASP A 101 2.86 6.75 13.75
C ASP A 101 1.82 6.59 14.84
N ARG A 102 1.86 7.44 15.86
CA ARG A 102 0.97 7.32 17.03
C ARG A 102 -0.50 7.21 16.68
N GLU A 103 -0.97 8.06 15.79
CA GLU A 103 -2.39 8.15 15.47
C GLU A 103 -2.69 7.91 14.01
N SER A 104 -1.66 7.57 13.23
CA SER A 104 -1.85 7.39 11.81
C SER A 104 -1.10 6.18 11.30
N CYS A 105 -1.63 5.61 10.26
CA CYS A 105 -0.98 4.52 9.55
C CYS A 105 -1.26 4.74 8.07
N VAL A 106 -0.19 4.94 7.32
CA VAL A 106 -0.31 5.22 5.89
C VAL A 106 0.27 4.06 5.11
N LEU A 107 -0.50 3.57 4.15
CA LEU A 107 -0.03 2.53 3.24
C LEU A 107 0.18 3.15 1.87
N THR A 108 1.33 2.88 1.27
CA THR A 108 1.57 3.18 -0.13
C THR A 108 2.10 1.92 -0.79
N PHE A 109 1.97 1.84 -2.10
CA PHE A 109 2.59 0.74 -2.82
C PHE A 109 2.99 1.18 -4.22
N HIS A 110 3.95 0.47 -4.78
CA HIS A 110 4.36 0.67 -6.16
C HIS A 110 4.77 -0.67 -6.74
N SER A 111 4.71 -0.75 -8.06
CA SER A 111 5.23 -1.91 -8.75
C SER A 111 6.74 -1.78 -8.85
N LEU A 112 7.42 -2.91 -9.06
CA LEU A 112 8.87 -2.92 -9.23
C LEU A 112 9.19 -2.85 -10.71
N HIS A 113 10.02 -1.90 -11.07
CA HIS A 113 10.44 -1.68 -12.44
C HIS A 113 11.91 -1.95 -12.55
N GLU A 114 12.27 -2.76 -13.50
CA GLU A 114 13.60 -3.33 -13.61
C GLU A 114 14.72 -2.30 -13.66
N SER A 115 14.50 -1.19 -14.32
CA SER A 115 15.55 -0.20 -14.54
C SER A 115 15.55 0.94 -13.54
N GLU A 116 14.67 0.90 -12.54
CA GLU A 116 14.55 1.98 -11.56
C GLU A 116 15.08 1.56 -10.20
N ALA A 117 15.65 2.55 -9.49
CA ALA A 117 16.08 2.32 -8.12
C ALA A 117 14.88 2.18 -7.20
N ASP A 118 15.10 1.60 -6.03
CA ASP A 118 14.05 1.51 -5.00
C ASP A 118 13.56 2.92 -4.67
N TRP A 119 12.25 3.06 -4.54
CA TRP A 119 11.66 4.34 -4.20
C TRP A 119 12.14 4.84 -2.84
N MET A 120 12.30 3.94 -1.88
CA MET A 120 12.75 4.28 -0.55
C MET A 120 14.15 3.73 -0.31
N ASP A 121 15.03 4.58 0.20
CA ASP A 121 16.38 4.15 0.54
C ASP A 121 16.38 3.42 1.87
N LEU A 122 16.48 2.11 1.81
CA LEU A 122 16.44 1.28 3.01
C LEU A 122 17.60 1.50 3.96
N SER A 123 18.72 2.03 3.45
CA SER A 123 19.88 2.30 4.31
C SER A 123 19.61 3.45 5.27
N LYS A 124 18.58 4.23 5.02
CA LYS A 124 18.23 5.37 5.87
C LYS A 124 16.97 5.13 6.69
N ILE A 125 16.54 3.88 6.78
CA ILE A 125 15.27 3.57 7.47
C ILE A 125 15.33 3.96 8.95
N ASP A 126 16.51 3.92 9.56
CA ASP A 126 16.69 4.29 10.97
C ASP A 126 16.53 5.78 11.23
N ASP A 127 16.54 6.59 10.19
CA ASP A 127 16.34 8.02 10.32
C ASP A 127 14.89 8.41 10.50
N TYR A 128 13.96 7.48 10.25
CA TYR A 128 12.55 7.76 10.38
C TYR A 128 12.11 7.67 11.82
N LYS A 129 11.29 8.63 12.25
CA LYS A 129 10.82 8.70 13.63
C LYS A 129 9.65 7.79 13.92
N CYS A 130 9.02 7.25 12.90
CA CYS A 130 7.88 6.36 13.03
C CYS A 130 8.27 4.96 12.62
N GLY A 131 7.42 3.99 12.94
CA GLY A 131 7.62 2.62 12.52
C GLY A 131 7.39 2.45 11.03
N ILE A 132 8.16 1.58 10.40
CA ILE A 132 7.99 1.26 8.99
C ILE A 132 7.95 -0.24 8.82
N ALA A 133 6.98 -0.71 8.06
CA ALA A 133 6.90 -2.12 7.68
C ALA A 133 6.88 -2.22 6.16
N LEU A 134 7.67 -3.14 5.64
CA LEU A 134 7.81 -3.33 4.20
C LEU A 134 7.35 -4.73 3.82
N PHE A 135 6.61 -4.81 2.73
CA PHE A 135 6.17 -6.07 2.16
C PHE A 135 6.57 -6.09 0.70
N ARG A 136 7.32 -7.09 0.30
CA ARG A 136 7.77 -7.21 -1.09
C ARG A 136 7.37 -8.54 -1.68
N SER A 137 7.09 -8.51 -2.97
CA SER A 137 6.91 -9.75 -3.70
C SER A 137 8.25 -10.47 -3.77
N GLN A 138 8.18 -11.80 -3.84
CA GLN A 138 9.38 -12.62 -4.02
C GLN A 138 9.55 -12.85 -5.51
N GLY A 139 10.60 -12.28 -6.04
CA GLY A 139 10.83 -12.26 -7.46
C GLY A 139 11.12 -13.60 -8.14
#